data_6cb95c9cf2491f745aeea5efe7998d38
#
_entry.id   6cb95c9cf2491f745aeea5efe7998d38
#
_cell.length_a   1.000
_cell.length_b   1.000
_cell.length_c   1.000
_cell.angle_alpha   90.00
_cell.angle_beta   90.00
_cell.angle_gamma   90.00
#
_symmetry.space_group_name_H-M   'P 1'
#
loop_
_entity.id
_entity.type
_entity.pdbx_description
1 polymer ?
#
loop_
_entity_poly.entity_id
_entity_poly.type
_entity_poly.pdbx_seq_one_letter_code
_entity_poly.pdbx_strand_id
1 'polypeptide(L)' 'DTNILNIENQLMEKIGMRVYVNNKKNNSGTLTFQYKDLDQMERLIQVIKNNY' A
#
# COMPACT_ATOMS: atom_id res chain seq x y z
N ASP A 1 -6.27 9.71 11.61
CA ASP A 1 -5.71 8.85 12.64
C ASP A 1 -4.23 8.61 12.38
N THR A 2 -3.42 8.74 13.44
CA THR A 2 -1.97 8.62 13.33
C THR A 2 -1.53 7.22 12.89
N ASN A 3 -2.30 6.19 13.22
CA ASN A 3 -1.98 4.82 12.83
C ASN A 3 -2.02 4.63 11.32
N ILE A 4 -2.97 5.26 10.65
CA ILE A 4 -3.11 5.14 9.20
C ILE A 4 -1.92 5.78 8.51
N LEU A 5 -1.49 6.95 8.97
CA LEU A 5 -0.31 7.61 8.40
C LEU A 5 0.95 6.77 8.60
N ASN A 6 1.09 6.14 9.76
CA ASN A 6 2.23 5.27 10.02
C ASN A 6 2.24 4.06 9.09
N ILE A 7 1.08 3.46 8.88
CA ILE A 7 0.96 2.30 7.98
C ILE A 7 1.33 2.70 6.57
N GLU A 8 0.82 3.84 6.09
CA GLU A 8 1.16 4.34 4.77
C GLU A 8 2.67 4.53 4.62
N ASN A 9 3.29 5.18 5.60
CA ASN A 9 4.72 5.45 5.55
C ASN A 9 5.54 4.17 5.57
N GLN A 10 5.17 3.22 6.39
CA GLN A 10 5.86 1.94 6.46
C GLN A 10 5.78 1.18 5.14
N LEU A 11 4.61 1.17 4.53
CA LEU A 11 4.42 0.50 3.25
C LEU A 11 5.20 1.20 2.15
N MET A 12 5.18 2.53 2.15
CA MET A 12 5.93 3.29 1.15
C MET A 12 7.43 3.02 1.24
N GLU A 13 7.96 2.90 2.45
CA GLU A 13 9.37 2.60 2.63
C GLU A 13 9.73 1.21 2.16
N LYS A 14 8.87 0.23 2.46
CA LYS A 14 9.15 -1.16 2.11
C LYS A 14 9.00 -1.43 0.63
N ILE A 15 7.97 -0.87 0.02
CA ILE A 15 7.60 -1.21 -1.36
C ILE A 15 8.22 -0.24 -2.35
N GLY A 16 8.49 1.00 -1.90
CA GLY A 16 9.09 2.00 -2.76
C GLY A 16 8.13 2.68 -3.71
N MET A 17 6.85 2.67 -3.39
CA MET A 17 5.85 3.38 -4.19
C MET A 17 4.84 4.03 -3.27
N ARG A 18 4.08 4.99 -3.81
CA ARG A 18 3.13 5.75 -3.01
C ARG A 18 1.93 4.89 -2.64
N VAL A 19 1.53 4.98 -1.37
CA VAL A 19 0.43 4.18 -0.84
C VAL A 19 -0.59 5.12 -0.21
N TYR A 20 -1.86 4.86 -0.47
CA TYR A 20 -2.97 5.62 0.10
C TYR A 20 -3.91 4.66 0.82
N VAL A 21 -4.23 4.98 2.06
CA VAL A 21 -5.19 4.21 2.85
C VAL A 21 -6.39 5.10 3.15
N ASN A 22 -7.57 4.63 2.80
CA ASN A 22 -8.82 5.34 3.08
C ASN A 22 -9.70 4.43 3.93
N ASN A 23 -9.84 4.79 5.21
CA ASN A 23 -10.60 4.00 6.16
C ASN A 23 -11.92 4.69 6.46
N LYS A 24 -13.02 3.94 6.37
CA LYS A 24 -14.35 4.47 6.62
C LYS A 24 -14.79 4.18 8.06
N LYS A 25 -15.89 4.83 8.47
CA LYS A 25 -16.39 4.71 9.84
C LYS A 25 -16.85 3.31 10.20
N ASN A 26 -17.28 2.52 9.21
CA ASN A 26 -17.74 1.16 9.44
C ASN A 26 -16.62 0.12 9.38
N ASN A 27 -15.37 0.57 9.52
CA ASN A 27 -14.18 -0.27 9.51
C ASN A 27 -13.89 -0.92 8.16
N SER A 28 -14.54 -0.47 7.09
CA SER A 28 -14.17 -0.85 5.74
C SER A 28 -13.35 0.27 5.13
N GLY A 29 -12.71 -0.01 4.01
CA GLY A 29 -11.92 1.00 3.37
C GLY A 29 -11.25 0.53 2.10
N THR A 30 -10.36 1.35 1.57
CA THR A 30 -9.62 1.04 0.36
C THR A 30 -8.14 1.24 0.59
N LEU A 31 -7.36 0.43 -0.08
CA LEU A 31 -5.90 0.52 -0.09
C LEU A 31 -5.47 0.68 -1.54
N THR A 32 -4.76 1.78 -1.82
CA THR A 32 -4.37 2.13 -3.18
C THR A 32 -2.87 2.26 -3.28
N PHE A 33 -2.28 1.62 -4.26
CA PHE A 33 -0.87 1.73 -4.58
C PHE A 33 -0.71 2.46 -5.90
N GLN A 34 0.08 3.53 -5.90
CA GLN A 34 0.35 4.28 -7.11
C GLN A 34 1.70 3.87 -7.67
N TYR A 35 1.69 3.12 -8.75
CA TYR A 35 2.91 2.72 -9.45
C TYR A 35 3.12 3.62 -10.66
N LYS A 36 4.36 3.77 -11.08
CA LYS A 36 4.65 4.63 -12.24
C LYS A 36 4.99 3.84 -13.49
N ASP A 37 5.20 2.53 -13.38
CA ASP A 37 5.40 1.68 -14.55
C ASP A 37 5.02 0.25 -14.19
N LEU A 38 5.01 -0.62 -15.21
CA LEU A 38 4.59 -1.99 -15.03
C LEU A 38 5.57 -2.79 -14.17
N ASP A 39 6.84 -2.41 -14.17
CA ASP A 39 7.83 -3.07 -13.33
C ASP A 39 7.51 -2.90 -11.86
N GLN A 40 7.09 -1.70 -11.46
CA GLN A 40 6.69 -1.48 -10.08
C GLN A 40 5.44 -2.28 -9.72
N MET A 41 4.48 -2.36 -10.63
CA MET A 41 3.28 -3.15 -10.40
C MET A 41 3.62 -4.62 -10.21
N GLU A 42 4.47 -5.17 -11.07
CA GLU A 42 4.88 -6.56 -10.96
C GLU A 42 5.62 -6.82 -9.65
N ARG A 43 6.46 -5.88 -9.22
CA ARG A 43 7.18 -5.99 -7.97
C ARG A 43 6.21 -6.07 -6.79
N LEU A 44 5.17 -5.23 -6.81
CA LEU A 44 4.15 -5.25 -5.77
C LEU A 44 3.43 -6.59 -5.74
N ILE A 45 3.07 -7.10 -6.91
CA ILE A 45 2.38 -8.39 -7.02
C ILE A 45 3.25 -9.52 -6.46
N GLN A 46 4.54 -9.49 -6.75
CA GLN A 46 5.46 -10.49 -6.24
C GLN A 46 5.56 -10.45 -4.71
N VAL A 47 5.61 -9.25 -4.15
CA VAL A 47 5.65 -9.11 -2.70
C VAL A 47 4.40 -9.71 -2.07
N ILE A 48 3.25 -9.45 -2.64
CA ILE A 48 2.00 -9.99 -2.13
C ILE A 48 1.98 -11.53 -2.24
N LYS A 49 2.40 -12.06 -3.37
CA LYS A 49 2.39 -13.50 -3.60
C LYS A 49 3.37 -14.23 -2.68
N ASN A 50 4.52 -13.65 -2.46
CA ASN A 50 5.57 -14.31 -1.66
C ASN A 50 5.24 -14.31 -0.17
N ASN A 51 4.42 -13.38 0.28
CA ASN A 51 4.06 -13.29 1.69
C ASN A 51 2.71 -13.94 1.98
N TYR A 52 2.11 -14.55 1.01
CA TYR A 52 0.84 -15.23 1.15
C TYR A 52 1.07 -16.74 0.99
#